data_bf6ad422f45b6e1ccc551fe11b867d89
#
_entry.id   bf6ad422f45b6e1ccc551fe11b867d89
#
_cell.length_a   1.000
_cell.length_b   1.000
_cell.length_c   1.000
_cell.angle_alpha   90.00
_cell.angle_beta   90.00
_cell.angle_gamma   90.00
#
_symmetry.space_group_name_H-M   'P 1'
#
loop_
_entity.id
_entity.type
_entity.pdbx_description
1 polymer ?
#
loop_
_entity_poly.entity_id
_entity_poly.type
_entity_poly.pdbx_seq_one_letter_code
_entity_poly.pdbx_strand_id
1 'polypeptide(L)'
;MKNITTLFALIFGITASAQITTIPDENIDPSDSLEIIFDPAGLDLAVAPQDALKQAIDAGEDVFIWTWKPASHPDGHPYVNGTGSAPWKNSNDAMKMTKNTNGTFSWKIVPTLFYEVDATTVYAEDIHFLVKAKDGGGYGDPDVKSDDLKIAIDPPATDRNPFYHFPAKVMTDDVLTLRYENWREDKASMQNLDPSECYLYSKVYYLDGTFSEIENAFNVGSNLALQMEFLGDGNFEKVIIPAQFFNVPINKTIDFCEFIVMKKIFASGADRVTQAVEAQIECQ
;
A
#
# COMPACT_ATOMS: atom_id res chain seq x y z
N MET A 1 -23.76 54.63 1.62
CA MET A 1 -24.15 53.25 1.50
C MET A 1 -23.11 52.53 0.66
N LYS A 2 -22.28 51.68 1.27
CA LYS A 2 -21.26 50.89 0.54
C LYS A 2 -21.86 49.51 0.30
N ASN A 3 -22.06 49.16 -0.97
CA ASN A 3 -22.48 47.83 -1.37
C ASN A 3 -21.29 46.87 -1.28
N ILE A 4 -21.34 45.89 -0.38
CA ILE A 4 -20.40 44.78 -0.28
C ILE A 4 -20.98 43.67 -1.16
N THR A 5 -20.36 43.46 -2.30
CA THR A 5 -20.64 42.32 -3.18
C THR A 5 -19.85 41.11 -2.67
N THR A 6 -20.55 40.18 -2.02
CA THR A 6 -19.95 38.91 -1.54
C THR A 6 -19.80 37.98 -2.75
N LEU A 7 -18.56 37.73 -3.15
CA LEU A 7 -18.21 36.76 -4.18
C LEU A 7 -18.26 35.35 -3.55
N PHE A 8 -19.24 34.54 -3.90
CA PHE A 8 -19.30 33.12 -3.57
C PHE A 8 -18.38 32.36 -4.52
N ALA A 9 -17.21 31.93 -4.04
CA ALA A 9 -16.37 30.99 -4.76
C ALA A 9 -16.97 29.57 -4.62
N LEU A 10 -17.53 29.07 -5.70
CA LEU A 10 -17.97 27.66 -5.80
C LEU A 10 -16.69 26.80 -5.93
N ILE A 11 -16.29 26.15 -4.84
CA ILE A 11 -15.22 25.13 -4.89
C ILE A 11 -15.86 23.87 -5.47
N PHE A 12 -15.61 23.60 -6.75
CA PHE A 12 -15.84 22.28 -7.33
C PHE A 12 -14.79 21.32 -6.75
N GLY A 13 -15.16 20.49 -5.82
CA GLY A 13 -14.35 19.35 -5.42
C GLY A 13 -14.21 18.41 -6.61
N ILE A 14 -13.03 18.31 -7.19
CA ILE A 14 -12.69 17.27 -8.16
C ILE A 14 -12.52 16.00 -7.33
N THR A 15 -13.51 15.12 -7.35
CA THR A 15 -13.35 13.75 -6.84
C THR A 15 -12.50 13.00 -7.87
N ALA A 16 -11.22 12.81 -7.57
CA ALA A 16 -10.40 11.88 -8.35
C ALA A 16 -10.99 10.47 -8.16
N SER A 17 -11.55 9.90 -9.21
CA SER A 17 -11.94 8.48 -9.24
C SER A 17 -10.67 7.66 -9.43
N ALA A 18 -10.51 6.58 -8.64
CA ALA A 18 -9.41 5.65 -8.87
C ALA A 18 -9.64 4.94 -10.21
N GLN A 19 -8.63 4.98 -11.09
CA GLN A 19 -8.72 4.34 -12.41
C GLN A 19 -8.79 2.81 -12.31
N ILE A 20 -8.20 2.24 -11.25
CA ILE A 20 -8.15 0.80 -10.99
C ILE A 20 -8.59 0.51 -9.55
N THR A 21 -9.39 -0.53 -9.39
CA THR A 21 -9.69 -1.19 -8.11
C THR A 21 -9.55 -2.70 -8.28
N THR A 22 -9.43 -3.43 -7.16
CA THR A 22 -9.29 -4.89 -7.15
C THR A 22 -10.30 -5.54 -6.20
N ILE A 23 -10.58 -6.83 -6.45
CA ILE A 23 -11.30 -7.71 -5.51
C ILE A 23 -10.48 -8.99 -5.36
N PRO A 24 -9.94 -9.26 -4.16
CA PRO A 24 -9.97 -8.41 -2.95
C PRO A 24 -9.23 -7.10 -3.14
N ASP A 25 -9.54 -6.09 -2.33
CA ASP A 25 -8.91 -4.77 -2.33
C ASP A 25 -7.65 -4.72 -1.43
N GLU A 26 -7.55 -5.66 -0.49
CA GLU A 26 -6.42 -5.83 0.43
C GLU A 26 -6.04 -7.30 0.55
N ASN A 27 -4.83 -7.57 1.04
CA ASN A 27 -4.33 -8.93 1.33
C ASN A 27 -4.48 -9.89 0.15
N ILE A 28 -4.09 -9.46 -1.03
CA ILE A 28 -4.18 -10.24 -2.26
C ILE A 28 -3.23 -11.45 -2.17
N ASP A 29 -3.81 -12.66 -2.14
CA ASP A 29 -3.04 -13.90 -2.29
C ASP A 29 -2.86 -14.20 -3.78
N PRO A 30 -1.60 -14.27 -4.28
CA PRO A 30 -1.35 -14.57 -5.69
C PRO A 30 -1.85 -15.96 -6.15
N SER A 31 -2.15 -16.85 -5.19
CA SER A 31 -2.68 -18.19 -5.48
C SER A 31 -4.20 -18.24 -5.49
N ASP A 32 -4.85 -17.14 -5.14
CA ASP A 32 -6.30 -16.98 -5.15
C ASP A 32 -6.79 -16.12 -6.31
N SER A 33 -8.10 -16.04 -6.45
CA SER A 33 -8.74 -15.26 -7.52
C SER A 33 -8.62 -13.76 -7.26
N LEU A 34 -8.03 -13.06 -8.21
CA LEU A 34 -7.95 -11.60 -8.28
C LEU A 34 -8.83 -11.09 -9.42
N GLU A 35 -9.73 -10.16 -9.14
CA GLU A 35 -10.47 -9.41 -10.15
C GLU A 35 -9.93 -7.98 -10.22
N ILE A 36 -9.48 -7.58 -11.40
CA ILE A 36 -9.00 -6.23 -11.71
C ILE A 36 -10.16 -5.48 -12.37
N ILE A 37 -10.54 -4.34 -11.80
CA ILE A 37 -11.65 -3.52 -12.29
C ILE A 37 -11.09 -2.18 -12.77
N PHE A 38 -11.28 -1.89 -14.04
CA PHE A 38 -10.92 -0.64 -14.69
C PHE A 38 -12.15 0.28 -14.79
N ASP A 39 -12.02 1.50 -14.27
CA ASP A 39 -13.04 2.54 -14.41
C ASP A 39 -12.59 3.60 -15.43
N PRO A 40 -13.24 3.68 -16.60
CA PRO A 40 -12.93 4.69 -17.61
C PRO A 40 -13.15 6.14 -17.15
N ALA A 41 -13.91 6.36 -16.07
CA ALA A 41 -14.10 7.69 -15.51
C ALA A 41 -12.82 8.27 -14.87
N GLY A 42 -11.85 7.41 -14.52
CA GLY A 42 -10.56 7.79 -14.01
C GLY A 42 -9.51 8.17 -15.07
N LEU A 43 -9.87 8.12 -16.38
CA LEU A 43 -8.97 8.53 -17.46
C LEU A 43 -8.72 10.05 -17.46
N ASP A 44 -7.48 10.46 -17.62
CA ASP A 44 -7.12 11.87 -17.83
C ASP A 44 -7.28 12.26 -19.31
N LEU A 45 -8.38 12.91 -19.63
CA LEU A 45 -8.69 13.32 -20.99
C LEU A 45 -7.79 14.45 -21.54
N ALA A 46 -6.91 15.04 -20.72
CA ALA A 46 -5.85 15.94 -21.19
C ALA A 46 -4.68 15.17 -21.82
N VAL A 47 -4.59 13.86 -21.56
CA VAL A 47 -3.57 12.95 -22.09
C VAL A 47 -4.11 12.27 -23.34
N ALA A 48 -3.58 12.61 -24.51
CA ALA A 48 -4.11 12.20 -25.80
C ALA A 48 -4.35 10.68 -25.96
N PRO A 49 -3.47 9.74 -25.53
CA PRO A 49 -3.75 8.30 -25.55
C PRO A 49 -4.95 7.89 -24.70
N GLN A 50 -5.15 8.51 -23.54
CA GLN A 50 -6.25 8.20 -22.65
C GLN A 50 -7.58 8.78 -23.18
N ASP A 51 -7.55 9.96 -23.77
CA ASP A 51 -8.72 10.53 -24.47
C ASP A 51 -9.14 9.64 -25.65
N ALA A 52 -8.17 9.17 -26.45
CA ALA A 52 -8.44 8.24 -27.55
C ALA A 52 -9.05 6.92 -27.05
N LEU A 53 -8.55 6.37 -25.94
CA LEU A 53 -9.14 5.17 -25.31
C LEU A 53 -10.57 5.44 -24.84
N LYS A 54 -10.82 6.61 -24.22
CA LYS A 54 -12.17 6.98 -23.79
C LYS A 54 -13.13 7.07 -24.96
N GLN A 55 -12.71 7.67 -26.07
CA GLN A 55 -13.52 7.75 -27.29
C GLN A 55 -13.82 6.37 -27.88
N ALA A 56 -12.86 5.44 -27.91
CA ALA A 56 -13.06 4.06 -28.35
C ALA A 56 -14.09 3.34 -27.46
N ILE A 57 -13.99 3.49 -26.13
CA ILE A 57 -14.95 2.93 -25.17
C ILE A 57 -16.36 3.49 -25.38
N ASP A 58 -16.49 4.79 -25.59
CA ASP A 58 -17.76 5.46 -25.83
C ASP A 58 -18.38 5.05 -27.18
N ALA A 59 -17.56 4.72 -28.18
CA ALA A 59 -17.98 4.13 -29.45
C ALA A 59 -18.40 2.65 -29.32
N GLY A 60 -18.19 2.02 -28.16
CA GLY A 60 -18.58 0.64 -27.89
C GLY A 60 -17.53 -0.39 -28.26
N GLU A 61 -16.27 0.02 -28.42
CA GLU A 61 -15.18 -0.90 -28.70
C GLU A 61 -14.84 -1.77 -27.47
N ASP A 62 -14.32 -2.95 -27.74
CA ASP A 62 -13.83 -3.87 -26.72
C ASP A 62 -12.52 -3.37 -26.10
N VAL A 63 -12.37 -3.63 -24.81
CA VAL A 63 -11.21 -3.23 -24.02
C VAL A 63 -10.39 -4.45 -23.62
N PHE A 64 -9.09 -4.31 -23.65
CA PHE A 64 -8.13 -5.40 -23.41
C PHE A 64 -7.10 -4.98 -22.38
N ILE A 65 -6.69 -5.93 -21.52
CA ILE A 65 -5.54 -5.78 -20.67
C ILE A 65 -4.27 -6.19 -21.43
N TRP A 66 -3.19 -5.45 -21.23
CA TRP A 66 -1.87 -5.75 -21.74
C TRP A 66 -0.89 -5.74 -20.56
N THR A 67 -0.36 -6.90 -20.20
CA THR A 67 0.44 -7.06 -18.99
C THR A 67 1.85 -7.55 -19.31
N TRP A 68 2.85 -7.16 -18.47
CA TRP A 68 4.27 -7.54 -18.69
C TRP A 68 5.00 -7.94 -17.42
N LYS A 69 4.41 -7.74 -16.22
CA LYS A 69 4.93 -8.24 -14.94
C LYS A 69 3.84 -8.96 -14.17
N PRO A 70 4.24 -9.95 -13.40
CA PRO A 70 5.57 -10.49 -13.10
C PRO A 70 6.26 -11.21 -14.28
N ALA A 71 5.51 -11.63 -15.30
CA ALA A 71 6.04 -12.28 -16.48
C ALA A 71 5.23 -11.91 -17.73
N SER A 72 5.85 -12.01 -18.91
CA SER A 72 5.17 -11.92 -20.20
C SER A 72 5.10 -13.29 -20.83
N HIS A 73 3.95 -13.63 -21.44
CA HIS A 73 3.80 -14.86 -22.19
C HIS A 73 4.50 -14.76 -23.56
N PRO A 74 5.20 -15.82 -23.98
CA PRO A 74 5.86 -15.86 -25.29
C PRO A 74 4.85 -15.96 -26.45
N ASP A 75 5.31 -15.68 -27.65
CA ASP A 75 4.54 -15.86 -28.87
C ASP A 75 3.99 -17.29 -28.96
N GLY A 76 2.71 -17.39 -29.32
CA GLY A 76 1.97 -18.65 -29.42
C GLY A 76 1.35 -19.15 -28.13
N HIS A 77 1.61 -18.50 -27.00
CA HIS A 77 0.92 -18.82 -25.75
C HIS A 77 -0.55 -18.39 -25.80
N PRO A 78 -1.52 -19.14 -25.20
CA PRO A 78 -2.94 -18.80 -25.21
C PRO A 78 -3.24 -17.40 -24.65
N TYR A 79 -2.44 -16.93 -23.69
CA TYR A 79 -2.61 -15.63 -23.01
C TYR A 79 -1.54 -14.60 -23.41
N VAL A 80 -0.88 -14.78 -24.58
CA VAL A 80 -0.02 -13.71 -25.11
C VAL A 80 -0.84 -12.44 -25.33
N ASN A 81 -0.26 -11.27 -25.02
CA ASN A 81 -0.98 -10.00 -25.08
C ASN A 81 -1.60 -9.67 -26.44
N GLY A 82 -0.91 -9.99 -27.50
CA GLY A 82 -1.37 -9.72 -28.87
C GLY A 82 -0.87 -10.77 -29.84
N THR A 83 -1.53 -10.85 -31.01
CA THR A 83 -1.29 -11.90 -32.00
C THR A 83 -0.97 -11.33 -33.39
N GLY A 84 -0.33 -12.18 -34.24
CA GLY A 84 0.01 -11.82 -35.62
C GLY A 84 1.26 -10.96 -35.75
N SER A 85 1.45 -10.34 -36.92
CA SER A 85 2.66 -9.58 -37.26
C SER A 85 2.73 -8.18 -36.61
N ALA A 86 1.61 -7.68 -36.09
CA ALA A 86 1.51 -6.41 -35.39
C ALA A 86 0.71 -6.61 -34.07
N PRO A 87 1.29 -7.29 -33.07
CA PRO A 87 0.54 -7.69 -31.87
C PRO A 87 -0.06 -6.50 -31.12
N TRP A 88 0.60 -5.35 -31.11
CA TRP A 88 0.05 -4.13 -30.50
C TRP A 88 -1.26 -3.64 -31.14
N LYS A 89 -1.43 -3.85 -32.45
CA LYS A 89 -2.65 -3.52 -33.20
C LYS A 89 -3.69 -4.65 -33.17
N ASN A 90 -3.41 -5.78 -32.58
CA ASN A 90 -4.30 -6.92 -32.52
C ASN A 90 -4.20 -7.66 -31.20
N SER A 91 -4.80 -7.10 -30.16
CA SER A 91 -4.87 -7.74 -28.83
C SER A 91 -5.50 -9.12 -28.92
N ASN A 92 -4.95 -10.07 -28.16
CA ASN A 92 -5.51 -11.40 -28.04
C ASN A 92 -6.89 -11.37 -27.37
N ASP A 93 -7.86 -12.08 -27.94
CA ASP A 93 -9.22 -12.11 -27.40
C ASP A 93 -9.28 -12.73 -25.99
N ALA A 94 -8.31 -13.58 -25.60
CA ALA A 94 -8.18 -14.09 -24.24
C ALA A 94 -7.82 -12.99 -23.20
N MET A 95 -7.33 -11.85 -23.66
CA MET A 95 -6.98 -10.68 -22.83
C MET A 95 -8.12 -9.63 -22.79
N LYS A 96 -9.26 -9.93 -23.37
CA LYS A 96 -10.44 -9.05 -23.39
C LYS A 96 -11.04 -8.92 -22.00
N MET A 97 -11.28 -7.69 -21.57
CA MET A 97 -12.00 -7.39 -20.32
C MET A 97 -13.53 -7.53 -20.52
N THR A 98 -14.20 -7.91 -19.46
CA THR A 98 -15.66 -8.00 -19.43
C THR A 98 -16.27 -6.64 -19.08
N LYS A 99 -17.16 -6.13 -19.92
CA LYS A 99 -17.89 -4.89 -19.62
C LYS A 99 -18.97 -5.15 -18.57
N ASN A 100 -18.94 -4.39 -17.49
CA ASN A 100 -19.90 -4.45 -16.38
C ASN A 100 -21.09 -3.52 -16.63
N THR A 101 -22.22 -3.80 -15.98
CA THR A 101 -23.46 -3.00 -16.12
C THR A 101 -23.34 -1.56 -15.64
N ASN A 102 -22.38 -1.27 -14.76
CA ASN A 102 -22.07 0.08 -14.25
C ASN A 102 -21.09 0.87 -15.13
N GLY A 103 -20.68 0.30 -16.28
CA GLY A 103 -19.77 0.95 -17.22
C GLY A 103 -18.29 0.72 -16.97
N THR A 104 -17.90 0.03 -15.89
CA THR A 104 -16.54 -0.43 -15.67
C THR A 104 -16.22 -1.68 -16.49
N PHE A 105 -14.94 -2.08 -16.48
CA PHE A 105 -14.48 -3.31 -17.13
C PHE A 105 -13.73 -4.17 -16.13
N SER A 106 -13.95 -5.48 -16.13
CA SER A 106 -13.27 -6.40 -15.21
C SER A 106 -12.51 -7.49 -15.95
N TRP A 107 -11.40 -7.91 -15.32
CA TRP A 107 -10.59 -9.04 -15.77
C TRP A 107 -10.18 -9.86 -14.56
N LYS A 108 -10.39 -11.19 -14.64
CA LYS A 108 -10.25 -12.10 -13.51
C LYS A 108 -9.20 -13.15 -13.76
N ILE A 109 -8.27 -13.29 -12.85
CA ILE A 109 -7.15 -14.26 -12.91
C ILE A 109 -6.88 -14.88 -11.54
N VAL A 110 -6.09 -15.95 -11.54
CA VAL A 110 -5.25 -16.38 -10.41
C VAL A 110 -3.82 -16.05 -10.81
N PRO A 111 -3.15 -15.06 -10.19
CA PRO A 111 -1.86 -14.55 -10.67
C PRO A 111 -0.81 -15.62 -10.91
N THR A 112 -0.59 -16.53 -9.94
CA THR A 112 0.40 -17.60 -10.11
C THR A 112 0.11 -18.53 -11.28
N LEU A 113 -1.17 -18.84 -11.54
CA LEU A 113 -1.57 -19.72 -12.64
C LEU A 113 -1.55 -18.98 -13.99
N PHE A 114 -1.95 -17.71 -13.99
CA PHE A 114 -1.97 -16.91 -15.21
C PHE A 114 -0.55 -16.63 -15.71
N TYR A 115 0.34 -16.16 -14.83
CA TYR A 115 1.73 -15.81 -15.20
C TYR A 115 2.68 -17.01 -15.21
N GLU A 116 2.24 -18.19 -14.76
CA GLU A 116 3.04 -19.42 -14.65
C GLU A 116 4.30 -19.22 -13.79
N VAL A 117 4.17 -18.49 -12.69
CA VAL A 117 5.24 -18.17 -11.73
C VAL A 117 4.80 -18.53 -10.31
N ASP A 118 5.77 -18.62 -9.39
CA ASP A 118 5.46 -18.79 -7.97
C ASP A 118 4.99 -17.48 -7.31
N ALA A 119 4.39 -17.61 -6.12
CA ALA A 119 3.88 -16.47 -5.36
C ALA A 119 5.00 -15.48 -4.97
N THR A 120 6.21 -15.97 -4.70
CA THR A 120 7.37 -15.15 -4.35
C THR A 120 7.73 -14.19 -5.49
N THR A 121 7.65 -14.68 -6.73
CA THR A 121 7.88 -13.86 -7.93
C THR A 121 6.81 -12.79 -8.08
N VAL A 122 5.54 -13.12 -7.82
CA VAL A 122 4.44 -12.13 -7.87
C VAL A 122 4.64 -11.04 -6.81
N TYR A 123 5.00 -11.41 -5.57
CA TYR A 123 5.29 -10.44 -4.50
C TYR A 123 6.49 -9.55 -4.82
N ALA A 124 7.51 -10.08 -5.48
CA ALA A 124 8.73 -9.32 -5.80
C ALA A 124 8.52 -8.32 -6.96
N GLU A 125 7.69 -8.69 -7.92
CA GLU A 125 7.58 -7.97 -9.19
C GLU A 125 6.28 -7.14 -9.31
N ASP A 126 5.28 -7.40 -8.47
CA ASP A 126 3.93 -6.84 -8.57
C ASP A 126 3.23 -7.19 -9.92
N ILE A 127 2.03 -6.69 -10.15
CA ILE A 127 1.37 -6.81 -11.46
C ILE A 127 1.41 -5.48 -12.19
N HIS A 128 2.10 -5.43 -13.33
CA HIS A 128 2.17 -4.26 -14.20
C HIS A 128 1.45 -4.51 -15.50
N PHE A 129 0.61 -3.57 -15.88
CA PHE A 129 -0.24 -3.67 -17.06
C PHE A 129 -0.67 -2.28 -17.54
N LEU A 130 -1.33 -2.26 -18.68
CA LEU A 130 -2.15 -1.14 -19.15
C LEU A 130 -3.46 -1.68 -19.74
N VAL A 131 -4.40 -0.78 -19.97
CA VAL A 131 -5.66 -1.07 -20.63
C VAL A 131 -5.70 -0.35 -21.98
N LYS A 132 -6.14 -1.03 -23.03
CA LYS A 132 -6.13 -0.51 -24.39
C LYS A 132 -7.32 -1.02 -25.23
N ALA A 133 -7.61 -0.34 -26.32
CA ALA A 133 -8.49 -0.88 -27.37
C ALA A 133 -7.85 -2.09 -28.06
N LYS A 134 -8.60 -2.84 -28.86
CA LYS A 134 -8.06 -3.97 -29.63
C LYS A 134 -6.88 -3.55 -30.50
N ASP A 135 -7.04 -2.48 -31.27
CA ASP A 135 -5.95 -1.77 -31.92
C ASP A 135 -5.42 -0.70 -30.95
N GLY A 136 -4.21 -0.88 -30.45
CA GLY A 136 -3.56 0.06 -29.54
C GLY A 136 -2.99 1.30 -30.19
N GLY A 137 -3.20 1.50 -31.51
CA GLY A 137 -2.55 2.58 -32.24
C GLY A 137 -1.05 2.30 -32.46
N GLY A 138 -0.23 3.36 -32.36
CA GLY A 138 1.21 3.27 -32.58
C GLY A 138 1.60 3.07 -34.06
N TYR A 139 2.88 2.87 -34.32
CA TYR A 139 3.42 2.70 -35.68
C TYR A 139 3.07 3.85 -36.64
N GLY A 140 2.94 5.07 -36.10
CA GLY A 140 2.57 6.29 -36.85
C GLY A 140 1.16 6.80 -36.55
N ASP A 141 0.30 5.98 -35.95
CA ASP A 141 -1.00 6.40 -35.41
C ASP A 141 -0.86 6.78 -33.91
N PRO A 142 -1.72 7.64 -33.37
CA PRO A 142 -1.77 7.88 -31.93
C PRO A 142 -2.02 6.60 -31.14
N ASP A 143 -1.42 6.47 -29.97
CA ASP A 143 -1.73 5.36 -29.06
C ASP A 143 -3.15 5.47 -28.51
N VAL A 144 -3.80 4.31 -28.27
CA VAL A 144 -5.15 4.18 -27.73
C VAL A 144 -5.09 3.32 -26.47
N LYS A 145 -4.64 3.92 -25.38
CA LYS A 145 -4.33 3.20 -24.13
C LYS A 145 -4.43 4.07 -22.88
N SER A 146 -4.54 3.42 -21.72
CA SER A 146 -4.29 4.05 -20.40
C SER A 146 -2.82 4.39 -20.21
N ASP A 147 -2.47 4.99 -19.09
CA ASP A 147 -1.11 4.96 -18.57
C ASP A 147 -0.72 3.53 -18.17
N ASP A 148 0.55 3.36 -17.85
CA ASP A 148 1.06 2.14 -17.24
C ASP A 148 0.54 2.08 -15.80
N LEU A 149 -0.12 0.98 -15.45
CA LEU A 149 -0.80 0.76 -14.19
C LEU A 149 -0.08 -0.32 -13.39
N LYS A 150 -0.25 -0.26 -12.08
CA LYS A 150 0.38 -1.21 -11.17
C LYS A 150 -0.58 -1.61 -10.06
N ILE A 151 -0.64 -2.90 -9.76
CA ILE A 151 -1.22 -3.44 -8.54
C ILE A 151 -0.07 -3.94 -7.68
N ALA A 152 0.13 -3.29 -6.53
CA ALA A 152 1.06 -3.78 -5.53
C ALA A 152 0.48 -5.02 -4.85
N ILE A 153 1.28 -6.09 -4.76
CA ILE A 153 0.91 -7.33 -4.09
C ILE A 153 1.95 -7.61 -3.02
N ASP A 154 1.63 -7.23 -1.81
CA ASP A 154 2.50 -7.46 -0.66
C ASP A 154 2.40 -8.91 -0.19
N PRO A 155 3.52 -9.54 0.23
CA PRO A 155 3.47 -10.84 0.88
C PRO A 155 2.56 -10.79 2.11
N PRO A 156 1.90 -11.93 2.43
CA PRO A 156 1.02 -11.98 3.57
C PRO A 156 1.76 -11.52 4.83
N ALA A 157 1.00 -10.91 5.74
CA ALA A 157 1.51 -10.37 7.00
C ALA A 157 2.35 -11.35 7.84
N THR A 158 2.36 -12.65 7.49
CA THR A 158 3.18 -13.69 8.13
C THR A 158 4.68 -13.45 7.98
N ASP A 159 5.14 -12.74 6.93
CA ASP A 159 6.55 -12.43 6.73
C ASP A 159 6.95 -11.07 7.27
N ARG A 160 5.99 -10.27 7.76
CA ARG A 160 6.29 -9.01 8.44
C ARG A 160 6.76 -9.29 9.86
N ASN A 161 7.66 -8.43 10.34
CA ASN A 161 7.96 -8.36 11.78
C ASN A 161 6.63 -8.24 12.56
N PRO A 162 6.36 -9.08 13.59
CA PRO A 162 5.17 -8.98 14.42
C PRO A 162 5.00 -7.61 15.08
N PHE A 163 6.07 -6.84 15.21
CA PHE A 163 6.05 -5.46 15.65
C PHE A 163 6.46 -4.53 14.50
N TYR A 164 5.60 -3.60 14.12
CA TYR A 164 5.80 -2.69 12.99
C TYR A 164 5.13 -1.33 13.23
N HIS A 165 5.40 -0.38 12.35
CA HIS A 165 4.77 0.94 12.39
C HIS A 165 4.12 1.33 11.06
N PHE A 166 3.20 2.28 11.14
CA PHE A 166 2.52 2.91 10.01
C PHE A 166 2.27 4.40 10.31
N PRO A 167 2.44 5.31 9.33
CA PRO A 167 2.95 5.08 7.98
C PRO A 167 4.46 4.76 7.97
N ALA A 168 4.97 4.28 6.82
CA ALA A 168 6.40 3.97 6.66
C ALA A 168 7.29 5.22 6.66
N LYS A 169 6.74 6.37 6.24
CA LYS A 169 7.39 7.68 6.26
C LYS A 169 6.66 8.59 7.24
N VAL A 170 7.39 9.20 8.15
CA VAL A 170 6.84 9.94 9.28
C VAL A 170 7.56 11.27 9.43
N MET A 171 6.83 12.35 9.60
CA MET A 171 7.36 13.64 10.07
C MET A 171 7.19 13.77 11.59
N THR A 172 7.86 14.75 12.18
CA THR A 172 7.88 14.95 13.64
C THR A 172 6.51 15.17 14.27
N ASP A 173 5.58 15.73 13.52
CA ASP A 173 4.21 16.10 13.94
C ASP A 173 3.12 15.23 13.29
N ASP A 174 3.51 14.21 12.53
CA ASP A 174 2.58 13.21 12.00
C ASP A 174 2.12 12.23 13.07
N VAL A 175 0.97 11.60 12.80
CA VAL A 175 0.48 10.48 13.59
C VAL A 175 1.26 9.22 13.20
N LEU A 176 1.93 8.61 14.16
CA LEU A 176 2.61 7.33 14.04
C LEU A 176 1.86 6.26 14.83
N THR A 177 1.44 5.22 14.14
CA THR A 177 0.80 4.05 14.75
C THR A 177 1.80 2.90 14.85
N LEU A 178 1.98 2.37 16.03
CA LEU A 178 2.82 1.22 16.34
C LEU A 178 1.90 0.01 16.60
N ARG A 179 2.06 -1.06 15.83
CA ARG A 179 1.27 -2.29 15.93
C ARG A 179 2.12 -3.46 16.37
N TYR A 180 1.58 -4.27 17.28
CA TYR A 180 2.19 -5.51 17.74
C TYR A 180 1.16 -6.66 17.69
N GLU A 181 1.50 -7.71 16.95
CA GLU A 181 0.71 -8.93 16.76
C GLU A 181 1.38 -10.06 17.56
N ASN A 182 1.08 -10.16 18.87
CA ASN A 182 1.79 -11.07 19.78
C ASN A 182 1.62 -12.57 19.44
N TRP A 183 0.55 -12.93 18.75
CA TRP A 183 0.29 -14.28 18.27
C TRP A 183 1.28 -14.73 17.17
N ARG A 184 1.99 -13.79 16.54
CA ARG A 184 3.02 -14.02 15.51
C ARG A 184 4.44 -13.96 16.05
N GLU A 185 4.63 -13.62 17.30
CA GLU A 185 5.96 -13.51 17.90
C GLU A 185 6.60 -14.88 18.07
N ASP A 186 7.87 -15.02 17.68
CA ASP A 186 8.63 -16.27 17.82
C ASP A 186 8.96 -16.62 19.27
N LYS A 187 9.11 -15.60 20.11
CA LYS A 187 9.36 -15.81 21.54
C LYS A 187 8.10 -16.21 22.29
N ALA A 188 8.03 -17.44 22.73
CA ALA A 188 6.90 -17.94 23.50
C ALA A 188 6.53 -17.08 24.73
N SER A 189 7.53 -16.44 25.36
CA SER A 189 7.31 -15.52 26.48
C SER A 189 6.60 -14.23 26.10
N MET A 190 6.61 -13.85 24.83
CA MET A 190 5.96 -12.65 24.29
C MET A 190 4.65 -12.98 23.57
N GLN A 191 4.31 -14.25 23.42
CA GLN A 191 3.01 -14.71 22.89
C GLN A 191 1.93 -14.64 23.97
N ASN A 192 0.67 -14.46 23.57
CA ASN A 192 -0.50 -14.49 24.45
C ASN A 192 -0.38 -13.61 25.70
N LEU A 193 0.21 -12.43 25.56
CA LEU A 193 0.34 -11.48 26.67
C LEU A 193 -1.04 -11.06 27.19
N ASP A 194 -1.14 -10.95 28.54
CA ASP A 194 -2.27 -10.26 29.14
C ASP A 194 -2.31 -8.79 28.66
N PRO A 195 -3.50 -8.24 28.36
CA PRO A 195 -3.62 -6.84 27.94
C PRO A 195 -2.93 -5.82 28.85
N SER A 196 -2.81 -6.12 30.13
CA SER A 196 -2.14 -5.26 31.11
C SER A 196 -0.61 -5.36 31.16
N GLU A 197 -0.03 -6.30 30.37
CA GLU A 197 1.41 -6.59 30.41
C GLU A 197 2.20 -6.06 29.22
N CYS A 198 1.53 -5.49 28.21
CA CYS A 198 2.19 -5.02 26.98
C CYS A 198 2.54 -3.52 27.06
N TYR A 199 3.84 -3.22 27.03
CA TYR A 199 4.38 -1.87 27.18
C TYR A 199 5.37 -1.53 26.08
N LEU A 200 5.46 -0.23 25.74
CA LEU A 200 6.35 0.29 24.71
C LEU A 200 7.56 0.98 25.35
N TYR A 201 8.74 0.39 25.25
CA TYR A 201 9.98 1.11 25.50
C TYR A 201 10.34 1.93 24.27
N SER A 202 10.74 3.19 24.47
CA SER A 202 10.88 4.14 23.39
C SER A 202 12.07 5.06 23.60
N LYS A 203 12.86 5.22 22.53
CA LYS A 203 13.96 6.19 22.44
C LYS A 203 13.79 7.10 21.25
N VAL A 204 14.26 8.32 21.37
CA VAL A 204 14.40 9.26 20.27
C VAL A 204 15.87 9.66 20.13
N TYR A 205 16.38 9.60 18.91
CA TYR A 205 17.72 10.01 18.54
C TYR A 205 17.65 11.34 17.79
N TYR A 206 18.60 12.21 18.04
CA TYR A 206 18.67 13.53 17.46
C TYR A 206 19.84 13.66 16.48
N LEU A 207 19.72 14.53 15.49
CA LEU A 207 20.76 14.79 14.49
C LEU A 207 22.11 15.23 15.09
N ASP A 208 22.14 15.73 16.33
CA ASP A 208 23.37 16.08 17.03
C ASP A 208 24.06 14.89 17.71
N GLY A 209 23.56 13.68 17.50
CA GLY A 209 24.09 12.43 18.05
C GLY A 209 23.69 12.14 19.50
N THR A 210 22.86 12.99 20.11
CA THR A 210 22.31 12.70 21.45
C THR A 210 21.01 11.91 21.35
N PHE A 211 20.55 11.35 22.47
CA PHE A 211 19.26 10.66 22.54
C PHE A 211 18.52 11.00 23.83
N SER A 212 17.23 10.69 23.86
CA SER A 212 16.39 10.70 25.05
C SER A 212 15.53 9.43 25.09
N GLU A 213 15.15 8.98 26.28
CA GLU A 213 14.17 7.93 26.51
C GLU A 213 13.08 8.44 27.45
N ILE A 214 11.86 7.96 27.31
CA ILE A 214 10.75 8.39 28.18
C ILE A 214 10.89 7.75 29.54
N GLU A 215 11.30 6.48 29.57
CA GLU A 215 11.50 5.70 30.78
C GLU A 215 12.59 4.67 30.51
N ASN A 216 13.39 4.30 31.51
CA ASN A 216 14.37 3.24 31.33
C ASN A 216 13.66 1.86 31.22
N ALA A 217 14.31 0.91 30.56
CA ALA A 217 13.73 -0.38 30.24
C ALA A 217 13.20 -1.17 31.46
N PHE A 218 13.84 -1.01 32.63
CA PHE A 218 13.43 -1.73 33.85
C PHE A 218 12.17 -1.14 34.50
N ASN A 219 11.85 0.10 34.21
CA ASN A 219 10.74 0.82 34.83
C ASN A 219 9.57 1.07 33.86
N VAL A 220 9.68 0.64 32.61
CA VAL A 220 8.69 0.91 31.55
C VAL A 220 7.27 0.55 31.97
N GLY A 221 7.09 -0.56 32.67
CA GLY A 221 5.81 -1.04 33.15
C GLY A 221 5.22 -0.25 34.33
N SER A 222 5.95 0.69 34.92
CA SER A 222 5.44 1.62 35.93
C SER A 222 4.78 2.86 35.31
N ASN A 223 5.03 3.13 34.04
CA ASN A 223 4.50 4.27 33.31
C ASN A 223 3.33 3.85 32.43
N LEU A 224 2.10 4.08 32.90
CA LEU A 224 0.88 3.72 32.16
C LEU A 224 0.76 4.43 30.79
N ALA A 225 1.43 5.57 30.61
CA ALA A 225 1.46 6.24 29.32
C ALA A 225 2.19 5.42 28.24
N LEU A 226 2.99 4.43 28.63
CA LEU A 226 3.71 3.50 27.73
C LEU A 226 2.97 2.18 27.50
N GLN A 227 1.84 1.94 28.19
CA GLN A 227 1.02 0.75 27.95
C GLN A 227 0.42 0.82 26.55
N MET A 228 0.47 -0.31 25.84
CA MET A 228 -0.19 -0.44 24.54
C MET A 228 -1.67 -0.78 24.74
N GLU A 229 -2.51 -0.28 23.86
CA GLU A 229 -3.94 -0.60 23.83
C GLU A 229 -4.15 -1.98 23.21
N PHE A 230 -4.96 -2.82 23.85
CA PHE A 230 -5.34 -4.14 23.34
C PHE A 230 -6.58 -4.02 22.45
N LEU A 231 -6.45 -4.47 21.20
CA LEU A 231 -7.52 -4.42 20.19
C LEU A 231 -8.30 -5.74 20.03
N GLY A 232 -7.91 -6.79 20.75
CA GLY A 232 -8.45 -8.15 20.58
C GLY A 232 -7.51 -9.05 19.77
N ASP A 233 -7.76 -10.35 19.84
CA ASP A 233 -7.07 -11.42 19.07
C ASP A 233 -5.54 -11.32 19.09
N GLY A 234 -4.96 -10.88 20.22
CA GLY A 234 -3.51 -10.75 20.38
C GLY A 234 -2.89 -9.55 19.67
N ASN A 235 -3.71 -8.57 19.25
CA ASN A 235 -3.26 -7.34 18.63
C ASN A 235 -3.18 -6.21 19.65
N PHE A 236 -2.08 -5.47 19.60
CA PHE A 236 -1.83 -4.30 20.43
C PHE A 236 -1.46 -3.10 19.56
N GLU A 237 -1.82 -1.91 20.03
CA GLU A 237 -1.56 -0.67 19.31
C GLU A 237 -1.09 0.42 20.26
N LYS A 238 -0.24 1.31 19.74
CA LYS A 238 0.09 2.60 20.35
C LYS A 238 0.12 3.67 19.26
N VAL A 239 -0.71 4.68 19.44
CA VAL A 239 -0.75 5.85 18.54
C VAL A 239 -0.03 7.00 19.23
N ILE A 240 0.92 7.63 18.54
CA ILE A 240 1.71 8.74 19.05
C ILE A 240 1.91 9.82 17.99
N ILE A 241 2.28 11.01 18.44
CA ILE A 241 2.89 12.06 17.60
C ILE A 241 4.31 12.22 18.13
N PRO A 242 5.38 11.90 17.36
CA PRO A 242 6.74 11.81 17.86
C PRO A 242 7.20 13.04 18.67
N ALA A 243 7.01 14.24 18.14
CA ALA A 243 7.41 15.47 18.83
C ALA A 243 6.75 15.64 20.20
N GLN A 244 5.48 15.30 20.33
CA GLN A 244 4.70 15.42 21.56
C GLN A 244 5.01 14.27 22.52
N PHE A 245 5.10 13.05 22.01
CA PHE A 245 5.34 11.85 22.81
C PHE A 245 6.67 11.90 23.52
N PHE A 246 7.73 12.37 22.85
CA PHE A 246 9.06 12.52 23.42
C PHE A 246 9.31 13.88 24.09
N ASN A 247 8.32 14.79 24.07
CA ASN A 247 8.47 16.16 24.53
C ASN A 247 9.76 16.81 23.99
N VAL A 248 9.92 16.77 22.66
CA VAL A 248 11.16 17.15 21.97
C VAL A 248 11.49 18.61 22.23
N PRO A 249 12.70 18.94 22.72
CA PRO A 249 13.12 20.33 22.91
C PRO A 249 13.12 21.11 21.58
N ILE A 250 12.72 22.38 21.61
CA ILE A 250 12.59 23.25 20.41
C ILE A 250 13.91 23.42 19.62
N ASN A 251 15.04 23.17 20.26
CA ASN A 251 16.37 23.27 19.64
C ASN A 251 16.94 21.91 19.20
N LYS A 252 16.12 20.84 19.20
CA LYS A 252 16.50 19.51 18.76
C LYS A 252 15.71 19.11 17.53
N THR A 253 16.38 18.42 16.60
CA THR A 253 15.76 17.80 15.44
C THR A 253 15.87 16.30 15.59
N ILE A 254 14.74 15.59 15.45
CA ILE A 254 14.72 14.12 15.49
C ILE A 254 15.41 13.59 14.23
N ASP A 255 16.25 12.57 14.41
CA ASP A 255 16.82 11.75 13.34
C ASP A 255 15.93 10.51 13.13
N PHE A 256 15.80 9.69 14.16
CA PHE A 256 14.89 8.55 14.16
C PHE A 256 14.39 8.22 15.57
N CYS A 257 13.34 7.42 15.63
CA CYS A 257 12.79 6.87 16.87
C CYS A 257 12.95 5.35 16.89
N GLU A 258 13.39 4.78 18.02
CA GLU A 258 13.48 3.35 18.26
C GLU A 258 12.39 2.92 19.23
N PHE A 259 11.71 1.84 18.91
CA PHE A 259 10.63 1.27 19.71
C PHE A 259 10.84 -0.22 19.95
N ILE A 260 10.57 -0.67 21.18
CA ILE A 260 10.67 -2.07 21.59
C ILE A 260 9.45 -2.40 22.44
N VAL A 261 8.71 -3.42 22.06
CA VAL A 261 7.63 -3.94 22.92
C VAL A 261 8.25 -4.81 24.03
N MET A 262 7.82 -4.57 25.25
CA MET A 262 8.30 -5.22 26.46
C MET A 262 7.14 -5.64 27.36
N LYS A 263 7.39 -6.62 28.21
CA LYS A 263 6.48 -6.90 29.35
C LYS A 263 6.55 -5.79 30.37
N LYS A 264 5.46 -5.65 31.12
CA LYS A 264 5.35 -4.79 32.30
C LYS A 264 6.52 -4.97 33.27
N ILE A 265 6.93 -6.20 33.46
CA ILE A 265 8.12 -6.54 34.26
C ILE A 265 9.18 -7.05 33.30
N PHE A 266 10.18 -6.19 33.04
CA PHE A 266 11.33 -6.56 32.24
C PHE A 266 12.46 -7.05 33.13
N ALA A 267 12.70 -8.35 33.10
CA ALA A 267 13.76 -8.99 33.85
C ALA A 267 14.92 -9.48 32.97
N SER A 268 14.63 -9.79 31.72
CA SER A 268 15.60 -10.35 30.77
C SER A 268 15.25 -10.07 29.31
N GLY A 269 16.13 -10.41 28.39
CA GLY A 269 15.87 -10.31 26.96
C GLY A 269 14.70 -11.19 26.47
N ALA A 270 14.22 -12.15 27.28
CA ALA A 270 13.03 -12.92 26.99
C ALA A 270 11.73 -12.11 27.15
N ASP A 271 11.76 -11.00 27.88
CA ASP A 271 10.60 -10.16 28.19
C ASP A 271 10.43 -8.99 27.20
N ARG A 272 11.01 -9.09 26.03
CA ARG A 272 10.87 -8.12 24.92
C ARG A 272 10.80 -8.83 23.57
N VAL A 273 10.23 -8.15 22.57
CA VAL A 273 10.20 -8.61 21.17
C VAL A 273 11.59 -8.93 20.63
N THR A 274 11.63 -9.79 19.61
CA THR A 274 12.89 -10.19 18.97
C THR A 274 13.54 -9.02 18.23
N GLN A 275 12.76 -8.20 17.57
CA GLN A 275 13.23 -7.06 16.78
C GLN A 275 12.65 -5.75 17.29
N ALA A 276 13.50 -4.74 17.40
CA ALA A 276 13.06 -3.36 17.55
C ALA A 276 12.50 -2.83 16.23
N VAL A 277 11.71 -1.78 16.34
CA VAL A 277 11.24 -1.01 15.18
C VAL A 277 11.88 0.36 15.20
N GLU A 278 12.44 0.77 14.08
CA GLU A 278 12.98 2.11 13.86
C GLU A 278 12.07 2.87 12.91
N ALA A 279 11.59 4.03 13.33
CA ALA A 279 10.87 4.97 12.50
C ALA A 279 11.80 6.12 12.11
N GLN A 280 12.18 6.19 10.85
CA GLN A 280 12.96 7.30 10.30
C GLN A 280 12.06 8.54 10.21
N ILE A 281 12.56 9.67 10.71
CA ILE A 281 11.82 10.93 10.69
C ILE A 281 12.33 11.79 9.55
N GLU A 282 11.48 12.04 8.57
CA GLU A 282 11.83 12.89 7.44
C GLU A 282 11.85 14.36 7.90
N CYS A 283 12.94 15.07 7.57
CA CYS A 283 13.02 16.53 7.78
C CYS A 283 12.11 17.25 6.78
N GLN A 284 11.39 18.28 7.25
CA GLN A 284 10.68 19.21 6.36
C GLN A 284 11.65 20.07 5.58
#